data_4a9eed76e87574d7eb1ace6327cfa06f
#
_entry.id   4a9eed76e87574d7eb1ace6327cfa06f
#
_cell.length_a   1.000
_cell.length_b   1.000
_cell.length_c   1.000
_cell.angle_alpha   90.00
_cell.angle_beta   90.00
_cell.angle_gamma   90.00
#
_symmetry.space_group_name_H-M   'P 1'
#
loop_
_entity.id
_entity.type
_entity.pdbx_description
1 polymer ?
#
loop_
_entity_poly.entity_id
_entity_poly.type
_entity_poly.pdbx_seq_one_letter_code
_entity_poly.pdbx_strand_id
1 'polypeptide(L)'
;MDTEKGEHYYDLLSRVSNVFSCMMSAETCDEMEALAQKMSPILTKHANDITLNKKLFERIKFVHDHPNRELNAEEQMLLDTSYDGFVRSGALLDEEGKEKLRQLTEEASMLTLQFSQNLLKENKAFQLHITDKTQLDGLPETAIAAAEQNAKDQEKEGWIFTLDFPVFSPFMTYSTQRELRKQMYMARNTECIHDNDANNLEICKRLINLRRELAQLLGFDTYADYVLKHRMASNIDNVYKLLNDLIAVSYTHLRAHETV
;
A
#
# COMPACT_ATOMS: atom_id res chain seq x y z
N MET A 1 5.51 18.26 -31.52
CA MET A 1 6.21 17.85 -30.30
C MET A 1 6.72 16.46 -30.61
N ASP A 2 8.04 16.31 -30.74
CA ASP A 2 8.64 15.05 -31.17
C ASP A 2 8.28 13.93 -30.19
N THR A 3 7.57 12.94 -30.66
CA THR A 3 7.18 11.75 -29.89
C THR A 3 8.39 11.06 -29.26
N GLU A 4 9.51 10.97 -29.95
CA GLU A 4 10.76 10.40 -29.46
C GLU A 4 11.33 11.12 -28.22
N LYS A 5 11.24 12.45 -28.13
CA LYS A 5 11.68 13.18 -26.94
C LYS A 5 10.74 12.96 -25.75
N GLY A 6 9.43 12.84 -25.99
CA GLY A 6 8.46 12.57 -24.96
C GLY A 6 8.67 11.17 -24.32
N GLU A 7 8.88 10.15 -25.12
CA GLU A 7 9.16 8.79 -24.66
C GLU A 7 10.44 8.72 -23.81
N HIS A 8 11.50 9.39 -24.22
CA HIS A 8 12.76 9.39 -23.49
C HIS A 8 12.67 10.05 -22.10
N TYR A 9 11.92 11.15 -21.95
CA TYR A 9 11.71 11.79 -20.65
C TYR A 9 10.85 10.93 -19.71
N TYR A 10 9.83 10.25 -20.23
CA TYR A 10 8.99 9.34 -19.46
C TYR A 10 9.78 8.14 -18.97
N ASP A 11 10.62 7.56 -19.80
CA ASP A 11 11.51 6.46 -19.42
C ASP A 11 12.47 6.88 -18.30
N LEU A 12 13.09 8.06 -18.40
CA LEU A 12 14.00 8.57 -17.38
C LEU A 12 13.30 8.78 -16.04
N LEU A 13 12.14 9.43 -16.02
CA LEU A 13 11.36 9.64 -14.78
C LEU A 13 10.97 8.30 -14.15
N SER A 14 10.48 7.37 -14.95
CA SER A 14 10.07 6.04 -14.50
C SER A 14 11.25 5.27 -13.90
N ARG A 15 12.40 5.27 -14.57
CA ARG A 15 13.62 4.59 -14.10
C ARG A 15 14.11 5.17 -12.77
N VAL A 16 14.21 6.49 -12.66
CA VAL A 16 14.64 7.16 -11.42
C VAL A 16 13.65 6.89 -10.29
N SER A 17 12.34 7.01 -10.56
CA SER A 17 11.31 6.75 -9.55
C SER A 17 11.30 5.31 -9.07
N ASN A 18 11.50 4.35 -9.96
CA ASN A 18 11.56 2.93 -9.60
C ASN A 18 12.76 2.63 -8.70
N VAL A 19 13.95 3.13 -9.04
CA VAL A 19 15.14 2.96 -8.19
C VAL A 19 14.92 3.61 -6.83
N PHE A 20 14.43 4.85 -6.80
CA PHE A 20 14.14 5.55 -5.55
C PHE A 20 13.13 4.79 -4.69
N SER A 21 12.04 4.29 -5.28
CA SER A 21 11.02 3.53 -4.56
C SER A 21 11.56 2.21 -4.00
N CYS A 22 12.41 1.51 -4.75
CA CYS A 22 13.07 0.30 -4.26
C CYS A 22 13.98 0.59 -3.06
N MET A 23 14.78 1.65 -3.13
CA MET A 23 15.64 2.06 -2.03
C MET A 23 14.84 2.49 -0.80
N MET A 24 13.76 3.25 -1.00
CA MET A 24 12.84 3.63 0.09
C MET A 24 12.23 2.41 0.81
N SER A 25 11.97 1.34 0.06
CA SER A 25 11.35 0.13 0.62
C SER A 25 12.36 -0.80 1.30
N ALA A 26 13.61 -0.83 0.81
CA ALA A 26 14.62 -1.79 1.26
C ALA A 26 15.57 -1.18 2.31
N GLU A 27 16.01 0.06 2.11
CA GLU A 27 17.04 0.70 2.94
C GLU A 27 16.86 2.22 2.92
N THR A 28 15.89 2.72 3.69
CA THR A 28 15.62 4.15 3.79
C THR A 28 16.45 4.83 4.88
N CYS A 29 16.65 6.13 4.73
CA CYS A 29 17.24 7.01 5.74
C CYS A 29 16.44 8.32 5.83
N ASP A 30 16.72 9.12 6.87
CA ASP A 30 15.99 10.37 7.15
C ASP A 30 16.01 11.35 5.96
N GLU A 31 17.15 11.43 5.25
CA GLU A 31 17.30 12.29 4.06
C GLU A 31 16.41 11.80 2.90
N MET A 32 16.31 10.49 2.69
CA MET A 32 15.45 9.90 1.68
C MET A 32 13.97 10.11 2.03
N GLU A 33 13.60 9.96 3.29
CA GLU A 33 12.23 10.22 3.76
C GLU A 33 11.84 11.69 3.57
N ALA A 34 12.73 12.62 3.92
CA ALA A 34 12.53 14.05 3.69
C ALA A 34 12.42 14.38 2.18
N LEU A 35 13.21 13.71 1.33
CA LEU A 35 13.11 13.85 -0.12
C LEU A 35 11.77 13.30 -0.64
N ALA A 36 11.32 12.14 -0.17
CA ALA A 36 10.03 11.56 -0.53
C ALA A 36 8.87 12.50 -0.20
N GLN A 37 8.88 13.15 0.96
CA GLN A 37 7.88 14.14 1.35
C GLN A 37 7.83 15.35 0.40
N LYS A 38 8.99 15.80 -0.10
CA LYS A 38 9.07 16.91 -1.07
C LYS A 38 8.62 16.48 -2.46
N MET A 39 8.97 15.26 -2.87
CA MET A 39 8.69 14.77 -4.22
C MET A 39 7.26 14.27 -4.41
N SER A 40 6.62 13.72 -3.38
CA SER A 40 5.27 13.15 -3.45
C SER A 40 4.23 14.15 -4.02
N PRO A 41 4.09 15.38 -3.51
CA PRO A 41 3.13 16.33 -4.09
C PRO A 41 3.48 16.75 -5.52
N ILE A 42 4.78 16.85 -5.87
CA ILE A 42 5.22 17.22 -7.23
C ILE A 42 4.84 16.12 -8.22
N LEU A 43 5.08 14.86 -7.87
CA LEU A 43 4.74 13.72 -8.72
C LEU A 43 3.22 13.53 -8.84
N THR A 44 2.49 13.69 -7.75
CA THR A 44 1.02 13.65 -7.75
C THR A 44 0.43 14.75 -8.62
N LYS A 45 0.95 15.99 -8.49
CA LYS A 45 0.53 17.09 -9.35
C LYS A 45 0.82 16.80 -10.83
N HIS A 46 2.01 16.30 -11.14
CA HIS A 46 2.37 15.92 -12.51
C HIS A 46 1.42 14.86 -13.08
N ALA A 47 1.11 13.82 -12.32
CA ALA A 47 0.15 12.80 -12.72
C ALA A 47 -1.25 13.39 -12.97
N ASN A 48 -1.72 14.25 -12.08
CA ASN A 48 -2.99 14.97 -12.23
C ASN A 48 -2.99 15.88 -13.47
N ASP A 49 -1.89 16.57 -13.75
CA ASP A 49 -1.78 17.44 -14.93
C ASP A 49 -1.88 16.68 -16.25
N ILE A 50 -1.50 15.41 -16.27
CA ILE A 50 -1.67 14.51 -17.42
C ILE A 50 -3.10 13.99 -17.48
N THR A 51 -3.58 13.36 -16.41
CA THR A 51 -4.87 12.66 -16.40
C THR A 51 -6.07 13.59 -16.49
N LEU A 52 -5.94 14.83 -16.01
CA LEU A 52 -6.96 15.88 -16.09
C LEU A 52 -6.78 16.82 -17.28
N ASN A 53 -5.85 16.51 -18.20
CA ASN A 53 -5.62 17.34 -19.39
C ASN A 53 -6.77 17.18 -20.39
N LYS A 54 -7.60 18.21 -20.50
CA LYS A 54 -8.77 18.24 -21.38
C LYS A 54 -8.41 17.96 -22.84
N LYS A 55 -7.35 18.62 -23.36
CA LYS A 55 -6.94 18.45 -24.77
C LYS A 55 -6.46 17.03 -25.07
N LEU A 56 -5.75 16.40 -24.11
CA LEU A 56 -5.29 15.03 -24.25
C LEU A 56 -6.49 14.08 -24.21
N PHE A 57 -7.40 14.26 -23.25
CA PHE A 57 -8.61 13.45 -23.16
C PHE A 57 -9.50 13.56 -24.40
N GLU A 58 -9.71 14.78 -24.93
CA GLU A 58 -10.49 14.97 -26.17
C GLU A 58 -9.91 14.21 -27.37
N ARG A 59 -8.58 14.11 -27.46
CA ARG A 59 -7.92 13.32 -28.52
C ARG A 59 -8.12 11.82 -28.32
N ILE A 60 -7.97 11.32 -27.09
CA ILE A 60 -8.19 9.90 -26.77
C ILE A 60 -9.64 9.56 -27.02
N LYS A 61 -10.59 10.38 -26.56
CA LYS A 61 -12.01 10.22 -26.82
C LYS A 61 -12.34 10.20 -28.29
N PHE A 62 -11.76 11.11 -29.08
CA PHE A 62 -11.98 11.13 -30.52
C PHE A 62 -11.53 9.83 -31.20
N VAL A 63 -10.36 9.29 -30.84
CA VAL A 63 -9.88 8.02 -31.37
C VAL A 63 -10.74 6.84 -30.91
N HIS A 64 -11.20 6.87 -29.64
CA HIS A 64 -12.10 5.85 -29.10
C HIS A 64 -13.47 5.83 -29.83
N ASP A 65 -14.05 6.99 -30.05
CA ASP A 65 -15.38 7.12 -30.69
C ASP A 65 -15.29 6.95 -32.24
N HIS A 66 -14.14 7.18 -32.85
CA HIS A 66 -13.95 7.16 -34.31
C HIS A 66 -12.65 6.43 -34.69
N PRO A 67 -12.56 5.11 -34.51
CA PRO A 67 -11.37 4.38 -34.93
C PRO A 67 -11.23 4.48 -36.46
N ASN A 68 -10.05 4.86 -36.93
CA ASN A 68 -9.76 5.09 -38.34
C ASN A 68 -9.48 3.81 -39.16
N ARG A 69 -9.47 2.64 -38.48
CA ARG A 69 -9.28 1.32 -39.03
C ARG A 69 -9.89 0.26 -38.09
N GLU A 70 -10.03 -0.95 -38.60
CA GLU A 70 -10.32 -2.09 -37.70
C GLU A 70 -9.15 -2.31 -36.76
N LEU A 71 -9.44 -2.36 -35.47
CA LEU A 71 -8.49 -2.65 -34.41
C LEU A 71 -8.50 -4.15 -34.13
N ASN A 72 -7.33 -4.73 -33.85
CA ASN A 72 -7.29 -6.06 -33.28
C ASN A 72 -7.70 -6.05 -31.79
N ALA A 73 -7.87 -7.24 -31.19
CA ALA A 73 -8.36 -7.34 -29.80
C ALA A 73 -7.45 -6.64 -28.79
N GLU A 74 -6.14 -6.67 -28.99
CA GLU A 74 -5.16 -6.01 -28.11
C GLU A 74 -5.23 -4.49 -28.24
N GLU A 75 -5.29 -3.98 -29.46
CA GLU A 75 -5.40 -2.54 -29.74
C GLU A 75 -6.73 -1.97 -29.21
N GLN A 76 -7.83 -2.71 -29.35
CA GLN A 76 -9.12 -2.33 -28.80
C GLN A 76 -9.06 -2.28 -27.28
N MET A 77 -8.52 -3.32 -26.64
CA MET A 77 -8.36 -3.36 -25.19
C MET A 77 -7.47 -2.22 -24.67
N LEU A 78 -6.39 -1.88 -25.37
CA LEU A 78 -5.51 -0.78 -25.02
C LEU A 78 -6.26 0.56 -25.09
N LEU A 79 -7.04 0.75 -26.15
CA LEU A 79 -7.83 1.97 -26.33
C LEU A 79 -8.90 2.12 -25.26
N ASP A 80 -9.67 1.06 -25.00
CA ASP A 80 -10.72 1.05 -23.98
C ASP A 80 -10.14 1.26 -22.58
N THR A 81 -9.05 0.59 -22.26
CA THR A 81 -8.37 0.74 -20.97
C THR A 81 -7.81 2.15 -20.79
N SER A 82 -7.26 2.74 -21.86
CA SER A 82 -6.75 4.11 -21.84
C SER A 82 -7.87 5.11 -21.64
N TYR A 83 -8.96 4.98 -22.38
CA TYR A 83 -10.14 5.85 -22.25
C TYR A 83 -10.75 5.76 -20.85
N ASP A 84 -11.01 4.53 -20.37
CA ASP A 84 -11.54 4.29 -19.03
C ASP A 84 -10.60 4.82 -17.94
N GLY A 85 -9.29 4.71 -18.12
CA GLY A 85 -8.30 5.27 -17.21
C GLY A 85 -8.47 6.78 -17.02
N PHE A 86 -8.64 7.52 -18.10
CA PHE A 86 -8.90 8.97 -18.06
C PHE A 86 -10.25 9.30 -17.41
N VAL A 87 -11.32 8.60 -17.79
CA VAL A 87 -12.66 8.80 -17.22
C VAL A 87 -12.65 8.57 -15.71
N ARG A 88 -12.03 7.49 -15.26
CA ARG A 88 -11.87 7.16 -13.84
C ARG A 88 -11.00 8.14 -13.07
N SER A 89 -10.06 8.76 -13.75
CA SER A 89 -9.21 9.81 -13.17
C SER A 89 -9.88 11.19 -13.18
N GLY A 90 -11.18 11.27 -13.51
CA GLY A 90 -11.97 12.49 -13.42
C GLY A 90 -11.91 13.40 -14.67
N ALA A 91 -11.51 12.87 -15.84
CA ALA A 91 -11.43 13.66 -17.06
C ALA A 91 -12.77 14.27 -17.49
N LEU A 92 -13.90 13.65 -17.11
CA LEU A 92 -15.26 14.13 -17.39
C LEU A 92 -15.76 15.18 -16.39
N LEU A 93 -15.05 15.43 -15.30
CA LEU A 93 -15.45 16.44 -14.32
C LEU A 93 -15.32 17.86 -14.93
N ASP A 94 -16.13 18.78 -14.44
CA ASP A 94 -15.95 20.19 -14.67
C ASP A 94 -14.68 20.73 -13.98
N GLU A 95 -14.33 21.99 -14.20
CA GLU A 95 -13.10 22.54 -13.66
C GLU A 95 -13.09 22.62 -12.12
N GLU A 96 -14.26 22.85 -11.51
CA GLU A 96 -14.39 22.83 -10.03
C GLU A 96 -14.18 21.42 -9.47
N GLY A 97 -14.81 20.41 -10.10
CA GLY A 97 -14.62 19.01 -9.74
C GLY A 97 -13.18 18.53 -9.91
N LYS A 98 -12.49 18.95 -10.97
CA LYS A 98 -11.08 18.65 -11.20
C LYS A 98 -10.19 19.26 -10.13
N GLU A 99 -10.44 20.51 -9.76
CA GLU A 99 -9.67 21.17 -8.70
C GLU A 99 -9.88 20.47 -7.35
N LYS A 100 -11.12 20.13 -7.02
CA LYS A 100 -11.43 19.33 -5.83
C LYS A 100 -10.72 17.96 -5.85
N LEU A 101 -10.72 17.29 -7.00
CA LEU A 101 -10.03 16.00 -7.16
C LEU A 101 -8.51 16.14 -6.93
N ARG A 102 -7.88 17.22 -7.45
CA ARG A 102 -6.44 17.50 -7.21
C ARG A 102 -6.16 17.61 -5.71
N GLN A 103 -6.94 18.40 -4.99
CA GLN A 103 -6.78 18.59 -3.55
C GLN A 103 -6.94 17.26 -2.79
N LEU A 104 -7.97 16.46 -3.10
CA LEU A 104 -8.19 15.18 -2.45
C LEU A 104 -7.03 14.19 -2.73
N THR A 105 -6.54 14.14 -3.95
CA THR A 105 -5.45 13.21 -4.32
C THR A 105 -4.09 13.65 -3.75
N GLU A 106 -3.80 14.92 -3.70
CA GLU A 106 -2.58 15.46 -3.07
C GLU A 106 -2.58 15.19 -1.57
N GLU A 107 -3.67 15.48 -0.86
CA GLU A 107 -3.82 15.20 0.56
C GLU A 107 -3.70 13.69 0.83
N ALA A 108 -4.38 12.85 0.05
CA ALA A 108 -4.31 11.40 0.20
C ALA A 108 -2.89 10.85 -0.01
N SER A 109 -2.14 11.39 -0.97
CA SER A 109 -0.76 10.99 -1.23
C SER A 109 0.16 11.30 -0.04
N MET A 110 0.04 12.50 0.52
CA MET A 110 0.82 12.91 1.68
C MET A 110 0.50 12.07 2.92
N LEU A 111 -0.78 11.85 3.20
CA LEU A 111 -1.20 11.03 4.35
C LEU A 111 -0.80 9.55 4.18
N THR A 112 -0.83 9.01 2.97
CA THR A 112 -0.38 7.65 2.70
C THR A 112 1.12 7.49 2.93
N LEU A 113 1.91 8.48 2.50
CA LEU A 113 3.34 8.51 2.76
C LEU A 113 3.63 8.58 4.27
N GLN A 114 2.97 9.50 4.97
CA GLN A 114 3.12 9.65 6.42
C GLN A 114 2.71 8.38 7.17
N PHE A 115 1.61 7.75 6.77
CA PHE A 115 1.19 6.46 7.33
C PHE A 115 2.29 5.41 7.26
N SER A 116 2.92 5.27 6.09
CA SER A 116 3.98 4.30 5.86
C SER A 116 5.25 4.61 6.66
N GLN A 117 5.62 5.89 6.74
CA GLN A 117 6.78 6.33 7.52
C GLN A 117 6.57 6.11 9.03
N ASN A 118 5.38 6.40 9.55
CA ASN A 118 5.03 6.14 10.94
C ASN A 118 5.12 4.64 11.27
N LEU A 119 4.59 3.78 10.39
CA LEU A 119 4.65 2.34 10.56
C LEU A 119 6.09 1.83 10.59
N LEU A 120 6.92 2.30 9.67
CA LEU A 120 8.34 1.94 9.62
C LEU A 120 9.08 2.40 10.88
N LYS A 121 8.81 3.64 11.34
CA LYS A 121 9.42 4.23 12.54
C LYS A 121 9.08 3.39 13.79
N GLU A 122 7.83 3.03 13.97
CA GLU A 122 7.40 2.27 15.15
C GLU A 122 7.88 0.82 15.11
N ASN A 123 7.86 0.20 13.92
CA ASN A 123 8.41 -1.15 13.73
C ASN A 123 9.89 -1.21 14.10
N LYS A 124 10.69 -0.25 13.65
CA LYS A 124 12.12 -0.15 13.99
C LYS A 124 12.39 0.17 15.47
N ALA A 125 11.46 0.87 16.13
CA ALA A 125 11.62 1.25 17.53
C ALA A 125 11.44 0.08 18.51
N PHE A 126 10.67 -0.94 18.12
CA PHE A 126 10.43 -2.10 18.97
C PHE A 126 11.59 -3.08 18.94
N GLN A 127 12.06 -3.46 20.13
CA GLN A 127 13.10 -4.48 20.33
C GLN A 127 12.78 -5.31 21.58
N LEU A 128 12.62 -6.61 21.41
CA LEU A 128 12.61 -7.54 22.52
C LEU A 128 14.04 -8.03 22.76
N HIS A 129 14.69 -7.47 23.79
CA HIS A 129 16.05 -7.82 24.16
C HIS A 129 16.05 -8.91 25.22
N ILE A 130 16.65 -10.05 24.91
CA ILE A 130 16.76 -11.24 25.79
C ILE A 130 18.23 -11.45 26.12
N THR A 131 18.56 -11.61 27.40
CA THR A 131 19.90 -11.91 27.88
C THR A 131 20.00 -13.30 28.54
N ASP A 132 18.88 -13.87 28.92
CA ASP A 132 18.80 -15.21 29.52
C ASP A 132 18.54 -16.27 28.43
N LYS A 133 19.53 -17.14 28.23
CA LYS A 133 19.45 -18.23 27.24
C LYS A 133 18.28 -19.19 27.47
N THR A 134 17.79 -19.33 28.69
CA THR A 134 16.63 -20.20 29.00
C THR A 134 15.33 -19.71 28.39
N GLN A 135 15.25 -18.42 28.08
CA GLN A 135 14.12 -17.79 27.42
C GLN A 135 14.03 -18.05 25.91
N LEU A 136 15.07 -18.65 25.34
CA LEU A 136 15.11 -19.02 23.91
C LEU A 136 14.54 -20.41 23.62
N ASP A 137 14.06 -21.09 24.63
CA ASP A 137 13.54 -22.44 24.50
C ASP A 137 12.45 -22.55 23.43
N GLY A 138 12.56 -23.58 22.60
CA GLY A 138 11.69 -23.85 21.46
C GLY A 138 12.08 -23.13 20.15
N LEU A 139 12.90 -22.09 20.20
CA LEU A 139 13.25 -21.31 18.99
C LEU A 139 14.22 -22.11 18.09
N PRO A 140 14.05 -22.03 16.75
CA PRO A 140 14.99 -22.58 15.79
C PRO A 140 16.37 -21.90 15.89
N GLU A 141 17.45 -22.67 15.67
CA GLU A 141 18.83 -22.15 15.69
C GLU A 141 19.04 -20.97 14.74
N THR A 142 18.40 -20.99 13.56
CA THR A 142 18.46 -19.90 12.58
C THR A 142 17.85 -18.60 13.13
N ALA A 143 16.76 -18.67 13.86
CA ALA A 143 16.13 -17.51 14.48
C ALA A 143 16.97 -16.94 15.63
N ILE A 144 17.59 -17.83 16.43
CA ILE A 144 18.51 -17.46 17.51
C ILE A 144 19.76 -16.78 16.94
N ALA A 145 20.37 -17.33 15.87
CA ALA A 145 21.55 -16.76 15.23
C ALA A 145 21.26 -15.38 14.63
N ALA A 146 20.10 -15.19 14.00
CA ALA A 146 19.68 -13.89 13.47
C ALA A 146 19.49 -12.87 14.60
N ALA A 147 18.85 -13.24 15.71
CA ALA A 147 18.65 -12.36 16.86
C ALA A 147 20.00 -12.02 17.57
N GLU A 148 20.94 -12.94 17.61
CA GLU A 148 22.31 -12.70 18.11
C GLU A 148 23.04 -11.71 17.23
N GLN A 149 22.92 -11.83 15.90
CA GLN A 149 23.51 -10.88 14.97
C GLN A 149 22.91 -9.47 15.15
N ASN A 150 21.58 -9.36 15.28
CA ASN A 150 20.92 -8.08 15.58
C ASN A 150 21.44 -7.43 16.87
N ALA A 151 21.76 -8.23 17.89
CA ALA A 151 22.33 -7.70 19.12
C ALA A 151 23.77 -7.24 18.93
N LYS A 152 24.59 -8.00 18.19
CA LYS A 152 25.99 -7.65 17.85
C LYS A 152 26.07 -6.37 17.04
N ASP A 153 25.19 -6.19 16.07
CA ASP A 153 25.15 -4.99 15.22
C ASP A 153 24.83 -3.73 16.04
N GLN A 154 24.22 -3.89 17.22
CA GLN A 154 23.93 -2.83 18.18
C GLN A 154 24.91 -2.79 19.37
N GLU A 155 26.01 -3.53 19.30
CA GLU A 155 27.00 -3.63 20.38
C GLU A 155 26.40 -4.07 21.74
N LYS A 156 25.35 -4.92 21.70
CA LYS A 156 24.68 -5.46 22.89
C LYS A 156 24.93 -6.95 23.06
N GLU A 157 24.99 -7.40 24.30
CA GLU A 157 25.05 -8.83 24.62
C GLU A 157 23.65 -9.46 24.57
N GLY A 158 23.59 -10.74 24.19
CA GLY A 158 22.32 -11.51 24.15
C GLY A 158 21.67 -11.52 22.76
N TRP A 159 20.36 -11.40 22.70
CA TRP A 159 19.54 -11.60 21.50
C TRP A 159 18.51 -10.49 21.38
N ILE A 160 18.36 -9.92 20.18
CA ILE A 160 17.35 -8.90 19.89
C ILE A 160 16.40 -9.44 18.84
N PHE A 161 15.13 -9.56 19.20
CA PHE A 161 14.03 -9.90 18.29
C PHE A 161 13.26 -8.65 17.91
N THR A 162 13.00 -8.50 16.62
CA THR A 162 12.27 -7.36 16.01
C THR A 162 10.88 -7.81 15.55
N LEU A 163 10.06 -6.86 15.06
CA LEU A 163 8.75 -7.16 14.49
C LEU A 163 8.82 -7.53 13.01
N ASP A 164 10.00 -7.58 12.40
CA ASP A 164 10.16 -8.02 11.02
C ASP A 164 9.68 -9.45 10.85
N PHE A 165 8.93 -9.71 9.80
CA PHE A 165 8.26 -10.99 9.61
C PHE A 165 9.17 -12.23 9.73
N PRO A 166 10.41 -12.24 9.18
CA PRO A 166 11.32 -13.37 9.32
C PRO A 166 11.75 -13.66 10.77
N VAL A 167 11.70 -12.66 11.65
CA VAL A 167 12.03 -12.78 13.09
C VAL A 167 10.78 -13.04 13.91
N PHE A 168 9.71 -12.28 13.65
CA PHE A 168 8.44 -12.37 14.37
C PHE A 168 7.75 -13.74 14.19
N SER A 169 7.64 -14.24 12.96
CA SER A 169 6.90 -15.46 12.67
C SER A 169 7.49 -16.70 13.35
N PRO A 170 8.81 -17.00 13.28
CA PRO A 170 9.40 -18.09 14.02
C PRO A 170 9.26 -17.93 15.53
N PHE A 171 9.39 -16.70 16.06
CA PHE A 171 9.23 -16.45 17.48
C PHE A 171 7.83 -16.81 17.97
N MET A 172 6.79 -16.37 17.26
CA MET A 172 5.40 -16.65 17.58
C MET A 172 5.04 -18.14 17.45
N THR A 173 5.67 -18.83 16.49
CA THR A 173 5.37 -20.24 16.18
C THR A 173 6.03 -21.19 17.17
N TYR A 174 7.29 -20.94 17.53
CA TYR A 174 8.12 -21.95 18.20
C TYR A 174 8.50 -21.62 19.64
N SER A 175 8.58 -20.34 20.05
CA SER A 175 8.93 -19.99 21.42
C SER A 175 7.98 -20.63 22.42
N THR A 176 8.50 -21.27 23.46
CA THR A 176 7.70 -21.82 24.59
C THR A 176 7.31 -20.73 25.59
N GLN A 177 7.95 -19.56 25.55
CA GLN A 177 7.78 -18.46 26.49
C GLN A 177 6.53 -17.64 26.21
N ARG A 178 5.41 -18.00 26.84
CA ARG A 178 4.09 -17.38 26.59
C ARG A 178 4.08 -15.86 26.78
N GLU A 179 4.72 -15.36 27.84
CA GLU A 179 4.71 -13.92 28.14
C GLU A 179 5.53 -13.12 27.13
N LEU A 180 6.64 -13.67 26.63
CA LEU A 180 7.42 -13.04 25.56
C LEU A 180 6.66 -13.06 24.23
N ARG A 181 5.97 -14.16 23.89
CA ARG A 181 5.06 -14.18 22.73
C ARG A 181 3.96 -13.14 22.85
N LYS A 182 3.39 -12.96 24.08
CA LYS A 182 2.38 -11.92 24.31
C LYS A 182 2.93 -10.52 24.08
N GLN A 183 4.15 -10.24 24.54
CA GLN A 183 4.81 -8.94 24.27
C GLN A 183 4.98 -8.69 22.77
N MET A 184 5.52 -9.67 22.04
CA MET A 184 5.67 -9.60 20.58
C MET A 184 4.31 -9.41 19.88
N TYR A 185 3.30 -10.19 20.29
CA TYR A 185 1.95 -10.10 19.74
C TYR A 185 1.32 -8.73 19.96
N MET A 186 1.39 -8.23 21.19
CA MET A 186 0.84 -6.91 21.51
C MET A 186 1.57 -5.82 20.74
N ALA A 187 2.90 -5.83 20.72
CA ALA A 187 3.68 -4.86 19.98
C ALA A 187 3.27 -4.82 18.49
N ARG A 188 3.17 -6.00 17.85
CA ARG A 188 2.79 -6.09 16.42
C ARG A 188 1.36 -5.64 16.14
N ASN A 189 0.42 -5.93 17.05
CA ASN A 189 -1.01 -5.65 16.81
C ASN A 189 -1.45 -4.28 17.33
N THR A 190 -0.55 -3.52 17.96
CA THR A 190 -0.82 -2.15 18.43
C THR A 190 0.12 -1.12 17.79
N GLU A 191 0.77 -1.48 16.68
CA GLU A 191 1.61 -0.54 15.91
C GLU A 191 0.81 0.69 15.50
N CYS A 192 1.39 1.85 15.68
CA CYS A 192 0.84 3.16 15.29
C CYS A 192 -0.52 3.52 15.91
N ILE A 193 -0.85 2.96 17.08
CA ILE A 193 -2.04 3.37 17.84
C ILE A 193 -1.70 3.92 19.23
N HIS A 194 -0.41 4.05 19.54
CA HIS A 194 0.07 4.62 20.80
C HIS A 194 -0.02 6.16 20.78
N ASP A 195 -0.05 6.77 21.96
CA ASP A 195 -0.04 8.23 22.11
C ASP A 195 1.39 8.78 21.89
N ASN A 196 1.82 8.78 20.63
CA ASN A 196 3.12 9.27 20.18
C ASN A 196 3.02 9.85 18.76
N ASP A 197 4.14 10.40 18.27
CA ASP A 197 4.23 11.03 16.94
C ASP A 197 4.03 10.08 15.75
N ALA A 198 4.03 8.76 15.98
CA ALA A 198 3.81 7.74 14.97
C ALA A 198 2.35 7.23 14.93
N ASN A 199 1.43 7.88 15.63
CA ASN A 199 0.03 7.47 15.68
C ASN A 199 -0.68 7.69 14.34
N ASN A 200 -1.25 6.62 13.79
CA ASN A 200 -1.93 6.62 12.50
C ASN A 200 -3.47 6.67 12.58
N LEU A 201 -4.07 6.72 13.76
CA LEU A 201 -5.54 6.64 13.90
C LEU A 201 -6.27 7.78 13.18
N GLU A 202 -5.82 9.02 13.35
CA GLU A 202 -6.43 10.17 12.67
C GLU A 202 -6.12 10.15 11.16
N ILE A 203 -4.94 9.70 10.77
CA ILE A 203 -4.57 9.50 9.36
C ILE A 203 -5.51 8.48 8.70
N CYS A 204 -5.78 7.35 9.36
CA CYS A 204 -6.74 6.35 8.87
C CYS A 204 -8.14 6.92 8.68
N LYS A 205 -8.64 7.64 9.68
CA LYS A 205 -9.97 8.29 9.59
C LYS A 205 -10.03 9.28 8.43
N ARG A 206 -9.00 10.10 8.27
CA ARG A 206 -8.96 11.08 7.19
C ARG A 206 -8.86 10.41 5.82
N LEU A 207 -8.01 9.38 5.66
CA LEU A 207 -7.91 8.62 4.42
C LEU A 207 -9.22 7.93 4.02
N ILE A 208 -9.97 7.36 4.98
CA ILE A 208 -11.29 6.77 4.72
C ILE A 208 -12.26 7.83 4.18
N ASN A 209 -12.29 9.01 4.80
CA ASN A 209 -13.14 10.12 4.36
C ASN A 209 -12.74 10.63 2.97
N LEU A 210 -11.45 10.83 2.72
CA LEU A 210 -10.93 11.24 1.40
C LEU A 210 -11.33 10.25 0.31
N ARG A 211 -11.20 8.95 0.56
CA ARG A 211 -11.62 7.90 -0.38
C ARG A 211 -13.12 7.94 -0.66
N ARG A 212 -13.94 8.20 0.36
CA ARG A 212 -15.39 8.36 0.19
C ARG A 212 -15.70 9.60 -0.64
N GLU A 213 -15.11 10.75 -0.31
CA GLU A 213 -15.28 12.00 -1.04
C GLU A 213 -14.87 11.85 -2.51
N LEU A 214 -13.75 11.18 -2.77
CA LEU A 214 -13.26 10.89 -4.12
C LEU A 214 -14.23 10.01 -4.90
N ALA A 215 -14.74 8.94 -4.30
CA ALA A 215 -15.70 8.05 -4.96
C ALA A 215 -17.00 8.80 -5.33
N GLN A 216 -17.53 9.57 -4.39
CA GLN A 216 -18.74 10.38 -4.62
C GLN A 216 -18.53 11.45 -5.70
N LEU A 217 -17.36 12.11 -5.71
CA LEU A 217 -17.00 13.07 -6.75
C LEU A 217 -16.96 12.45 -8.15
N LEU A 218 -16.54 11.18 -8.23
CA LEU A 218 -16.48 10.39 -9.47
C LEU A 218 -17.80 9.68 -9.81
N GLY A 219 -18.87 9.90 -9.04
CA GLY A 219 -20.22 9.35 -9.29
C GLY A 219 -20.43 7.93 -8.80
N PHE A 220 -19.66 7.46 -7.83
CA PHE A 220 -19.81 6.15 -7.19
C PHE A 220 -20.38 6.31 -5.77
N ASP A 221 -21.24 5.39 -5.35
CA ASP A 221 -21.84 5.41 -4.01
C ASP A 221 -20.79 5.14 -2.93
N THR A 222 -19.89 4.19 -3.18
CA THR A 222 -18.81 3.83 -2.26
C THR A 222 -17.45 3.75 -2.98
N TYR A 223 -16.37 3.84 -2.19
CA TYR A 223 -15.03 3.60 -2.72
C TYR A 223 -14.81 2.14 -3.16
N ALA A 224 -15.54 1.20 -2.55
CA ALA A 224 -15.52 -0.19 -2.96
C ALA A 224 -16.08 -0.35 -4.39
N ASP A 225 -17.20 0.28 -4.71
CA ASP A 225 -17.80 0.25 -6.06
C ASP A 225 -16.83 0.83 -7.10
N TYR A 226 -16.20 1.96 -6.77
CA TYR A 226 -15.17 2.57 -7.62
C TYR A 226 -14.01 1.62 -7.91
N VAL A 227 -13.49 0.94 -6.89
CA VAL A 227 -12.32 0.05 -7.04
C VAL A 227 -12.70 -1.27 -7.71
N LEU A 228 -13.80 -1.90 -7.29
CA LEU A 228 -14.19 -3.24 -7.74
C LEU A 228 -14.59 -3.29 -9.20
N LYS A 229 -15.07 -2.20 -9.78
CA LYS A 229 -15.46 -2.13 -11.19
C LYS A 229 -14.38 -2.67 -12.15
N HIS A 230 -13.11 -2.51 -11.79
CA HIS A 230 -11.96 -2.97 -12.60
C HIS A 230 -11.12 -4.05 -11.90
N ARG A 231 -11.70 -4.72 -10.91
CA ARG A 231 -11.09 -5.90 -10.28
C ARG A 231 -11.79 -7.18 -10.75
N MET A 232 -11.11 -8.32 -10.57
CA MET A 232 -11.66 -9.61 -10.96
C MET A 232 -13.03 -9.90 -10.32
N ALA A 233 -13.28 -9.43 -9.10
CA ALA A 233 -14.56 -9.58 -8.41
C ALA A 233 -15.69 -8.76 -9.05
N SER A 234 -15.39 -7.69 -9.78
CA SER A 234 -16.30 -6.77 -10.49
C SER A 234 -17.26 -5.97 -9.59
N ASN A 235 -17.80 -6.53 -8.53
CA ASN A 235 -18.76 -5.91 -7.62
C ASN A 235 -18.68 -6.52 -6.22
N ILE A 236 -19.35 -5.87 -5.27
CA ILE A 236 -19.33 -6.25 -3.86
C ILE A 236 -20.05 -7.58 -3.59
N ASP A 237 -21.10 -7.91 -4.36
CA ASP A 237 -21.86 -9.14 -4.18
C ASP A 237 -21.00 -10.37 -4.45
N ASN A 238 -20.15 -10.32 -5.49
CA ASN A 238 -19.21 -11.38 -5.79
C ASN A 238 -18.16 -11.55 -4.67
N VAL A 239 -17.72 -10.45 -4.05
CA VAL A 239 -16.82 -10.50 -2.88
C VAL A 239 -17.50 -11.21 -1.72
N TYR A 240 -18.74 -10.80 -1.36
CA TYR A 240 -19.46 -11.45 -0.28
C TYR A 240 -19.81 -12.89 -0.58
N LYS A 241 -20.16 -13.22 -1.82
CA LYS A 241 -20.39 -14.62 -2.22
C LYS A 241 -19.16 -15.47 -1.93
N LEU A 242 -17.97 -15.05 -2.41
CA LEU A 242 -16.72 -15.79 -2.15
C LEU A 242 -16.43 -15.93 -0.65
N LEU A 243 -16.58 -14.85 0.11
CA LEU A 243 -16.32 -14.87 1.55
C LEU A 243 -17.29 -15.79 2.29
N ASN A 244 -18.58 -15.76 1.95
CA ASN A 244 -19.60 -16.61 2.57
C ASN A 244 -19.37 -18.09 2.23
N ASP A 245 -18.98 -18.40 1.00
CA ASP A 245 -18.64 -19.76 0.59
C ASP A 245 -17.41 -20.28 1.39
N LEU A 246 -16.38 -19.44 1.56
CA LEU A 246 -15.19 -19.77 2.38
C LEU A 246 -15.52 -19.94 3.86
N ILE A 247 -16.39 -19.10 4.42
CA ILE A 247 -16.84 -19.22 5.82
C ILE A 247 -17.53 -20.57 6.03
N ALA A 248 -18.44 -20.96 5.15
CA ALA A 248 -19.15 -22.24 5.25
C ALA A 248 -18.19 -23.43 5.28
N VAL A 249 -17.19 -23.44 4.39
CA VAL A 249 -16.16 -24.49 4.34
C VAL A 249 -15.28 -24.47 5.58
N SER A 250 -14.83 -23.28 6.02
CA SER A 250 -13.94 -23.13 7.20
C SER A 250 -14.62 -23.61 8.49
N TYR A 251 -15.89 -23.26 8.71
CA TYR A 251 -16.64 -23.73 9.87
C TYR A 251 -16.85 -25.24 9.87
N THR A 252 -17.04 -25.84 8.69
CA THR A 252 -17.18 -27.31 8.59
C THR A 252 -15.88 -28.00 8.99
N HIS A 253 -14.73 -27.51 8.55
CA HIS A 253 -13.42 -28.07 8.91
C HIS A 253 -13.08 -27.87 10.40
N LEU A 254 -13.36 -26.70 10.97
CA LEU A 254 -13.16 -26.43 12.40
C LEU A 254 -13.96 -27.40 13.26
N ARG A 255 -15.25 -27.59 12.98
CA ARG A 255 -16.11 -28.57 13.73
C ARG A 255 -15.67 -30.01 13.58
N ALA A 256 -15.14 -30.39 12.41
CA ALA A 256 -14.62 -31.74 12.20
C ALA A 256 -13.39 -32.05 13.07
N HIS A 257 -12.58 -31.04 13.42
CA HIS A 257 -11.40 -31.18 14.29
C HIS A 257 -11.75 -31.09 15.80
N GLU A 258 -12.90 -30.53 16.18
CA GLU A 258 -13.34 -30.44 17.58
C GLU A 258 -14.00 -31.76 18.08
N THR A 259 -14.24 -32.71 17.19
CA THR A 259 -14.93 -33.99 17.51
C THR A 259 -14.00 -35.19 17.60
N VAL A 260 -12.68 -34.99 17.71
CA VAL A 260 -11.69 -36.06 17.90
C VAL A 260 -11.16 -36.07 19.32
#